data_28c412a25efb3c9a1c4b414bd78ff29a
#
_entry.id   28c412a25efb3c9a1c4b414bd78ff29a
#
_cell.length_a   1.000
_cell.length_b   1.000
_cell.length_c   1.000
_cell.angle_alpha   90.00
_cell.angle_beta   90.00
_cell.angle_gamma   90.00
#
_symmetry.space_group_name_H-M   'P 1'
#
loop_
_entity.id
_entity.type
_entity.pdbx_description
1 polymer ?
#
loop_
_entity_poly.entity_id
_entity_poly.type
_entity_poly.pdbx_seq_one_letter_code
_entity_poly.pdbx_strand_id
1 'polypeptide(L)'
;MRTSWVQRHAGRAEGLEPLMKKPAKKIIAHVDPDLRDLIPGYLENRQKDITTIKNALKAADFAKIRVLGHSMRGSGGGYGFMPISNIGEAIEKAAKNKDRDPIKNHLTELSDFLERVTLVYD
;
A
#
# COMPACT_ATOMS: atom_id res chain seq x y z
N MET A 1 3.22 -17.46 11.46
CA MET A 1 2.24 -17.03 10.86
C MET A 1 2.50 -16.28 9.66
N ARG A 2 1.82 -16.52 8.64
CA ARG A 2 2.08 -15.92 7.48
C ARG A 2 1.55 -14.60 7.47
N THR A 3 2.03 -13.75 6.74
CA THR A 3 1.53 -12.44 6.64
C THR A 3 0.30 -12.48 5.79
N SER A 4 -0.65 -11.65 6.08
CA SER A 4 -1.88 -11.67 5.35
C SER A 4 -1.69 -11.21 3.91
N TRP A 5 -0.72 -10.36 3.65
CA TRP A 5 -0.46 -9.95 2.27
C TRP A 5 0.03 -11.13 1.44
N VAL A 6 0.96 -11.90 1.98
CA VAL A 6 1.49 -13.03 1.27
C VAL A 6 0.42 -14.08 1.00
N GLN A 7 -0.41 -14.37 1.97
CA GLN A 7 -1.46 -15.33 1.77
C GLN A 7 -2.45 -14.91 0.74
N ARG A 8 -2.83 -13.63 0.76
CA ARG A 8 -3.78 -13.14 -0.17
C ARG A 8 -3.28 -13.27 -1.59
N HIS A 9 -2.03 -12.92 -1.82
CA HIS A 9 -1.47 -12.99 -3.17
C HIS A 9 -1.22 -14.43 -3.61
N ALA A 10 -0.85 -15.28 -2.68
CA ALA A 10 -0.61 -16.67 -3.03
C ALA A 10 -1.88 -17.37 -3.47
N GLY A 11 -2.99 -17.03 -2.89
CA GLY A 11 -4.22 -17.73 -3.24
C GLY A 11 -5.06 -17.11 -4.30
N ARG A 12 -4.66 -15.96 -4.79
CA ARG A 12 -5.52 -15.28 -5.65
C ARG A 12 -5.60 -15.82 -7.01
N ALA A 13 -4.66 -16.48 -7.40
CA ALA A 13 -4.58 -16.92 -8.72
C ALA A 13 -5.56 -17.94 -9.10
N GLU A 14 -6.17 -18.47 -8.23
CA GLU A 14 -7.01 -19.53 -8.50
C GLU A 14 -8.29 -19.21 -9.13
N GLY A 15 -8.53 -18.13 -9.51
CA GLY A 15 -9.69 -17.86 -10.25
C GLY A 15 -10.98 -17.92 -9.55
N LEU A 16 -10.87 -17.89 -8.29
CA LEU A 16 -12.07 -17.92 -7.59
C LEU A 16 -12.80 -16.66 -7.54
N GLU A 17 -12.11 -15.64 -7.90
CA GLU A 17 -12.76 -14.47 -7.74
C GLU A 17 -13.66 -14.28 -8.76
N PRO A 18 -14.16 -14.45 -9.13
CA PRO A 18 -15.09 -14.43 -9.74
C PRO A 18 -15.81 -13.95 -10.60
N LEU A 19 -16.45 -14.50 -10.63
CA LEU A 19 -17.45 -14.42 -11.46
C LEU A 19 -18.19 -13.18 -11.25
N MET A 20 -18.13 -12.67 -10.11
CA MET A 20 -18.87 -11.58 -9.76
C MET A 20 -18.34 -10.31 -10.16
N LYS A 21 -17.13 -10.18 -10.47
CA LYS A 21 -16.59 -8.93 -10.90
C LYS A 21 -15.39 -9.15 -11.70
N LYS A 22 -15.02 -8.19 -12.49
CA LYS A 22 -13.88 -8.31 -13.30
C LYS A 22 -12.64 -8.38 -12.53
N PRO A 23 -11.71 -9.19 -12.90
CA PRO A 23 -10.42 -9.27 -12.25
C PRO A 23 -9.71 -7.96 -12.44
N ALA A 24 -9.07 -7.49 -11.42
CA ALA A 24 -8.30 -6.27 -11.52
C ALA A 24 -7.05 -6.53 -12.34
N LYS A 25 -6.61 -5.55 -13.10
CA LYS A 25 -5.39 -5.67 -13.85
C LYS A 25 -4.24 -5.75 -12.91
N LYS A 26 -3.25 -6.56 -13.25
CA LYS A 26 -2.05 -6.67 -12.44
C LYS A 26 -1.20 -5.44 -12.61
N ILE A 27 -0.52 -5.04 -11.57
CA ILE A 27 0.44 -3.97 -11.62
C ILE A 27 1.79 -4.62 -11.41
N ILE A 28 2.63 -4.60 -12.43
CA ILE A 28 3.93 -5.24 -12.34
C ILE A 28 4.94 -4.33 -11.67
N ALA A 29 5.62 -4.83 -10.66
CA ALA A 29 6.69 -4.09 -10.00
C ALA A 29 7.97 -4.86 -10.14
N HIS A 30 9.01 -4.22 -10.65
CA HIS A 30 10.32 -4.82 -10.80
C HIS A 30 11.14 -4.51 -9.56
N VAL A 31 11.56 -5.55 -8.87
CA VAL A 31 12.25 -5.41 -7.60
C VAL A 31 13.63 -6.01 -7.68
N ASP A 32 14.61 -5.32 -7.12
CA ASP A 32 15.97 -5.82 -7.03
C ASP A 32 15.93 -7.15 -6.28
N PRO A 33 16.49 -8.24 -6.85
CA PRO A 33 16.50 -9.53 -6.17
C PRO A 33 17.14 -9.49 -4.79
N ASP A 34 18.05 -8.56 -4.56
CA ASP A 34 18.70 -8.43 -3.26
C ASP A 34 17.71 -8.01 -2.18
N LEU A 35 16.57 -7.46 -2.54
CA LEU A 35 15.57 -7.02 -1.59
C LEU A 35 14.48 -8.06 -1.35
N ARG A 36 14.57 -9.19 -2.05
CA ARG A 36 13.49 -10.20 -2.01
C ARG A 36 13.02 -10.53 -0.59
N ASP A 37 13.96 -10.72 0.33
CA ASP A 37 13.59 -11.14 1.67
C ASP A 37 12.91 -10.03 2.48
N LEU A 38 13.05 -8.79 2.06
CA LEU A 38 12.48 -7.65 2.77
C LEU A 38 11.11 -7.25 2.26
N ILE A 39 10.77 -7.66 1.04
CA ILE A 39 9.58 -7.18 0.39
C ILE A 39 8.26 -7.60 1.07
N PRO A 40 8.07 -8.86 1.44
CA PRO A 40 6.79 -9.23 2.05
C PRO A 40 6.52 -8.43 3.32
N GLY A 41 7.54 -8.23 4.14
CA GLY A 41 7.39 -7.45 5.36
C GLY A 41 7.09 -5.98 5.08
N TYR A 42 7.76 -5.44 4.05
CA TYR A 42 7.53 -4.05 3.68
C TYR A 42 6.08 -3.84 3.24
N LEU A 43 5.57 -4.72 2.39
CA LEU A 43 4.21 -4.58 1.89
C LEU A 43 3.17 -4.86 2.98
N GLU A 44 3.48 -5.78 3.88
CA GLU A 44 2.58 -6.02 4.99
C GLU A 44 2.50 -4.82 5.91
N ASN A 45 3.61 -4.14 6.12
CA ASN A 45 3.60 -2.93 6.91
C ASN A 45 2.76 -1.82 6.27
N ARG A 46 2.71 -1.79 4.94
CA ARG A 46 1.84 -0.82 4.26
C ARG A 46 0.37 -1.15 4.51
N GLN A 47 0.04 -2.45 4.61
CA GLN A 47 -1.32 -2.83 4.95
C GLN A 47 -1.66 -2.34 6.36
N LYS A 48 -0.71 -2.46 7.27
CA LYS A 48 -0.93 -1.98 8.65
C LYS A 48 -1.08 -0.47 8.68
N ASP A 49 -0.37 0.24 7.83
CA ASP A 49 -0.47 1.69 7.77
C ASP A 49 -1.88 2.12 7.40
N ILE A 50 -2.56 1.38 6.53
CA ILE A 50 -3.93 1.72 6.16
C ILE A 50 -4.81 1.73 7.40
N THR A 51 -4.72 0.69 8.22
CA THR A 51 -5.51 0.62 9.45
C THR A 51 -5.13 1.73 10.41
N THR A 52 -3.84 1.97 10.56
CA THR A 52 -3.36 3.00 11.47
C THR A 52 -3.86 4.38 11.06
N ILE A 53 -3.82 4.66 9.75
CA ILE A 53 -4.27 5.96 9.26
C ILE A 53 -5.79 6.09 9.42
N LYS A 54 -6.54 5.01 9.18
CA LYS A 54 -7.99 5.06 9.39
C LYS A 54 -8.32 5.40 10.84
N ASN A 55 -7.60 4.79 11.77
CA ASN A 55 -7.81 5.07 13.17
C ASN A 55 -7.39 6.49 13.53
N ALA A 56 -6.29 6.95 12.97
CA ALA A 56 -5.82 8.31 13.21
C ALA A 56 -6.82 9.34 12.68
N LEU A 57 -7.49 9.03 11.56
CA LEU A 57 -8.53 9.92 11.04
C LEU A 57 -9.69 10.05 12.01
N LYS A 58 -10.08 8.95 12.62
CA LYS A 58 -11.17 8.98 13.60
C LYS A 58 -10.80 9.86 14.78
N ALA A 59 -9.54 9.88 15.13
CA ALA A 59 -9.04 10.67 16.25
C ALA A 59 -8.59 12.06 15.82
N ALA A 60 -8.73 12.40 14.55
CA ALA A 60 -8.26 13.66 13.99
C ALA A 60 -6.77 13.89 14.26
N ASP A 61 -6.01 12.81 14.27
CA ASP A 61 -4.56 12.88 14.53
C ASP A 61 -3.82 13.05 13.20
N PHE A 62 -3.90 14.23 12.63
CA PHE A 62 -3.29 14.51 11.35
C PHE A 62 -1.76 14.52 11.41
N ALA A 63 -1.20 14.77 12.58
CA ALA A 63 0.25 14.73 12.73
C ALA A 63 0.76 13.31 12.50
N LYS A 64 0.06 12.32 13.04
CA LYS A 64 0.45 10.93 12.84
C LYS A 64 0.31 10.53 11.38
N ILE A 65 -0.77 10.95 10.72
CA ILE A 65 -1.00 10.63 9.31
C ILE A 65 0.12 11.25 8.47
N ARG A 66 0.51 12.46 8.78
CA ARG A 66 1.57 13.13 8.04
C ARG A 66 2.88 12.38 8.15
N VAL A 67 3.23 11.90 9.35
CA VAL A 67 4.46 11.14 9.56
C VAL A 67 4.44 9.85 8.74
N LEU A 68 3.31 9.15 8.74
CA LEU A 68 3.20 7.90 7.99
C LEU A 68 3.28 8.14 6.49
N GLY A 69 2.64 9.21 6.01
CA GLY A 69 2.73 9.56 4.60
C GLY A 69 4.15 9.90 4.19
N HIS A 70 4.85 10.64 5.04
CA HIS A 70 6.24 10.99 4.79
C HIS A 70 7.13 9.75 4.71
N SER A 71 6.91 8.81 5.61
CA SER A 71 7.66 7.55 5.61
C SER A 71 7.43 6.74 4.33
N MET A 72 6.18 6.65 3.89
CA MET A 72 5.86 5.96 2.63
C MET A 72 6.53 6.65 1.45
N ARG A 73 6.49 7.98 1.43
CA ARG A 73 7.12 8.74 0.36
C ARG A 73 8.61 8.43 0.27
N GLY A 74 9.26 8.31 1.42
CA GLY A 74 10.69 8.09 1.44
C GLY A 74 11.10 6.67 1.12
N SER A 75 10.24 5.68 1.35
CA SER A 75 10.65 4.29 1.22
C SER A 75 10.17 3.58 -0.05
N GLY A 76 9.00 3.97 -0.57
CA GLY A 76 8.39 3.20 -1.65
C GLY A 76 9.27 3.00 -2.86
N GLY A 77 9.82 4.09 -3.37
CA GLY A 77 10.66 4.01 -4.57
C GLY A 77 11.91 3.19 -4.37
N GLY A 78 12.48 3.23 -3.16
CA GLY A 78 13.70 2.48 -2.86
C GLY A 78 13.48 0.97 -2.93
N TYR A 79 12.25 0.52 -2.70
CA TYR A 79 11.94 -0.90 -2.83
C TYR A 79 11.38 -1.26 -4.20
N GLY A 80 11.24 -0.28 -5.08
CA GLY A 80 10.69 -0.56 -6.42
C GLY A 80 9.21 -0.25 -6.55
N PHE A 81 8.63 0.42 -5.55
CA PHE A 81 7.20 0.71 -5.56
C PHE A 81 6.94 2.21 -5.61
N MET A 82 7.22 2.81 -6.77
CA MET A 82 7.01 4.23 -6.92
C MET A 82 5.59 4.68 -6.63
N PRO A 83 4.55 3.89 -6.97
CA PRO A 83 3.20 4.30 -6.59
C PRO A 83 3.02 4.48 -5.09
N ILE A 84 3.74 3.70 -4.26
CA ILE A 84 3.65 3.88 -2.81
C ILE A 84 4.26 5.21 -2.41
N SER A 85 5.39 5.60 -3.03
CA SER A 85 5.99 6.90 -2.75
C SER A 85 5.05 8.04 -3.12
N ASN A 86 4.39 7.92 -4.27
CA ASN A 86 3.48 8.96 -4.75
C ASN A 86 2.25 9.07 -3.85
N ILE A 87 1.70 7.95 -3.44
CA ILE A 87 0.56 7.93 -2.53
C ILE A 87 0.97 8.52 -1.17
N GLY A 88 2.15 8.17 -0.69
CA GLY A 88 2.64 8.69 0.57
C GLY A 88 2.78 10.20 0.55
N GLU A 89 3.28 10.73 -0.55
CA GLU A 89 3.42 12.17 -0.69
C GLU A 89 2.06 12.85 -0.68
N ALA A 90 1.09 12.27 -1.37
CA ALA A 90 -0.25 12.85 -1.42
C ALA A 90 -0.92 12.80 -0.04
N ILE A 91 -0.72 11.71 0.70
CA ILE A 91 -1.26 11.60 2.04
C ILE A 91 -0.62 12.63 2.97
N GLU A 92 0.71 12.79 2.87
CA GLU A 92 1.43 13.76 3.67
C GLU A 92 0.87 15.18 3.44
N LYS A 93 0.66 15.52 2.18
CA LYS A 93 0.17 16.82 1.82
C LYS A 93 -1.25 17.03 2.32
N ALA A 94 -2.11 16.06 2.12
CA ALA A 94 -3.49 16.16 2.57
C ALA A 94 -3.56 16.27 4.10
N ALA A 95 -2.67 15.57 4.81
CA ALA A 95 -2.66 15.64 6.27
C ALA A 95 -2.21 17.01 6.76
N LYS A 96 -1.27 17.63 6.04
CA LYS A 96 -0.87 18.99 6.40
C LYS A 96 -2.03 19.94 6.31
N ASN A 97 -2.92 19.71 5.35
CA ASN A 97 -4.08 20.58 5.15
C ASN A 97 -5.30 20.09 5.92
N LYS A 98 -5.16 19.03 6.66
CA LYS A 98 -6.24 18.41 7.43
C LYS A 98 -7.44 18.07 6.56
N ASP A 99 -7.16 17.62 5.34
CA ASP A 99 -8.20 17.26 4.37
C ASP A 99 -8.52 15.79 4.46
N ARG A 100 -9.66 15.45 5.03
CA ARG A 100 -10.04 14.05 5.25
C ARG A 100 -10.33 13.27 3.97
N ASP A 101 -11.08 13.88 3.06
CA ASP A 101 -11.51 13.15 1.87
C ASP A 101 -10.35 12.71 0.98
N PRO A 102 -9.37 13.57 0.68
CA PRO A 102 -8.22 13.10 -0.07
C PRO A 102 -7.46 11.98 0.64
N ILE A 103 -7.35 12.05 1.97
CA ILE A 103 -6.66 10.98 2.70
C ILE A 103 -7.38 9.66 2.48
N LYS A 104 -8.72 9.66 2.60
CA LYS A 104 -9.50 8.43 2.39
C LYS A 104 -9.33 7.91 0.97
N ASN A 105 -9.34 8.80 -0.02
CA ASN A 105 -9.16 8.38 -1.40
C ASN A 105 -7.80 7.76 -1.64
N HIS A 106 -6.76 8.34 -1.05
CA HIS A 106 -5.42 7.80 -1.22
C HIS A 106 -5.22 6.48 -0.48
N LEU A 107 -5.94 6.27 0.63
CA LEU A 107 -5.92 4.97 1.29
C LEU A 107 -6.55 3.91 0.40
N THR A 108 -7.61 4.27 -0.33
CA THR A 108 -8.23 3.35 -1.27
C THR A 108 -7.26 3.01 -2.40
N GLU A 109 -6.52 4.01 -2.89
CA GLU A 109 -5.50 3.78 -3.89
C GLU A 109 -4.41 2.83 -3.39
N LEU A 110 -3.97 3.02 -2.17
CA LEU A 110 -2.93 2.17 -1.59
C LEU A 110 -3.43 0.74 -1.45
N SER A 111 -4.65 0.58 -0.96
CA SER A 111 -5.24 -0.74 -0.81
C SER A 111 -5.34 -1.43 -2.17
N ASP A 112 -5.77 -0.68 -3.20
CA ASP A 112 -5.88 -1.23 -4.55
C ASP A 112 -4.52 -1.64 -5.08
N PHE A 113 -3.50 -0.81 -4.89
CA PHE A 113 -2.16 -1.16 -5.34
C PHE A 113 -1.67 -2.45 -4.67
N LEU A 114 -1.86 -2.56 -3.36
CA LEU A 114 -1.40 -3.73 -2.62
C LEU A 114 -2.13 -5.01 -3.06
N GLU A 115 -3.37 -4.85 -3.53
CA GLU A 115 -4.12 -6.00 -4.03
C GLU A 115 -3.66 -6.44 -5.40
N ARG A 116 -3.21 -5.51 -6.21
CA ARG A 116 -2.93 -5.80 -7.61
C ARG A 116 -1.45 -5.98 -7.95
N VAL A 117 -0.56 -5.59 -7.05
CA VAL A 117 0.86 -5.63 -7.36
C VAL A 117 1.34 -7.06 -7.56
N THR A 118 2.11 -7.26 -8.63
CA THR A 118 2.73 -8.54 -8.95
C THR A 118 4.23 -8.28 -9.00
N LEU A 119 4.99 -9.06 -8.28
CA LEU A 119 6.40 -8.84 -8.12
C LEU A 119 7.23 -9.59 -9.15
N VAL A 120 8.19 -8.90 -9.74
CA VAL A 120 9.14 -9.52 -10.64
C VAL A 120 10.52 -9.17 -10.11
N TYR A 121 11.31 -10.17 -9.80
CA TYR A 121 12.64 -9.96 -9.27
C TYR A 121 13.66 -10.08 -10.40
N ASP A 122 14.16 -8.96 -10.86
CA ASP A 122 15.12 -8.98 -11.96
C ASP A 122 16.20 -7.89 -11.84
#